data_8b9bf908c2c59b614213c7b847274871
#
_entry.id   8b9bf908c2c59b614213c7b847274871
#
_cell.length_a   1.000
_cell.length_b   1.000
_cell.length_c   1.000
_cell.angle_alpha   90.00
_cell.angle_beta   90.00
_cell.angle_gamma   90.00
#
_symmetry.space_group_name_H-M   'P 1'
#
loop_
_entity.id
_entity.type
_entity.pdbx_description
1 polymer ?
#
loop_
_entity_poly.entity_id
_entity_poly.type
_entity_poly.pdbx_seq_one_letter_code
_entity_poly.pdbx_strand_id
1 'polypeptide(L)'
;MNVAVVRYNAGNICSVINALRRIGVEPLVTDDAAALAAADCVIFPGQGEAANTMAYLRESGLGEVIRGLKQPVLGICIGQQLLCAHSEEGDTPCLGVFESPVLRFPSTCAEGRVKI
;
A
#
# COMPACT_ATOMS: atom_id res chain seq x y z
N MET A 1 -15.32 7.55 13.68
CA MET A 1 -14.47 6.49 13.11
C MET A 1 -13.06 7.03 12.91
N ASN A 2 -12.06 6.30 13.40
CA ASN A 2 -10.66 6.69 13.27
C ASN A 2 -10.04 6.02 12.05
N VAL A 3 -9.59 6.84 11.11
CA VAL A 3 -8.92 6.36 9.90
C VAL A 3 -7.45 6.72 9.99
N ALA A 4 -6.57 5.74 9.92
CA ALA A 4 -5.14 5.96 9.86
C ALA A 4 -4.64 5.79 8.42
N VAL A 5 -3.68 6.62 8.04
CA VAL A 5 -2.97 6.51 6.77
C VAL A 5 -1.52 6.19 7.08
N VAL A 6 -1.02 5.11 6.51
CA VAL A 6 0.36 4.68 6.76
C VAL A 6 1.33 5.68 6.15
N ARG A 7 2.23 6.20 6.97
CA ARG A 7 3.31 7.09 6.54
C ARG A 7 4.59 6.29 6.31
N TYR A 8 5.04 6.27 5.07
CA TYR A 8 6.28 5.59 4.69
C TYR A 8 6.88 6.28 3.46
N ASN A 9 7.90 5.72 2.85
CA ASN A 9 8.65 6.38 1.76
C ASN A 9 7.99 6.29 0.37
N ALA A 10 6.71 6.01 0.28
CA ALA A 10 6.05 5.73 -1.00
C ALA A 10 5.38 6.94 -1.65
N GLY A 11 5.93 8.11 -1.48
CA GLY A 11 5.53 9.29 -2.23
C GLY A 11 4.34 10.05 -1.66
N ASN A 12 3.55 10.65 -2.53
CA ASN A 12 2.59 11.69 -2.16
C ASN A 12 1.30 11.15 -1.54
N ILE A 13 1.08 11.44 -0.27
CA ILE A 13 -0.15 11.08 0.45
C ILE A 13 -1.15 12.24 0.53
N CYS A 14 -0.78 13.43 0.04
CA CYS A 14 -1.65 14.60 0.13
C CYS A 14 -2.99 14.40 -0.58
N SER A 15 -3.01 13.71 -1.70
CA SER A 15 -4.25 13.42 -2.43
C SER A 15 -5.19 12.54 -1.62
N VAL A 16 -4.66 11.57 -0.89
CA VAL A 16 -5.46 10.69 -0.01
C VAL A 16 -6.02 11.50 1.15
N ILE A 17 -5.20 12.34 1.78
CA ILE A 17 -5.64 13.21 2.88
C ILE A 17 -6.75 14.14 2.41
N ASN A 18 -6.58 14.78 1.26
CA ASN A 18 -7.56 15.69 0.70
C ASN A 18 -8.87 14.98 0.37
N ALA A 19 -8.80 13.77 -0.18
CA ALA A 19 -9.99 12.98 -0.47
C ALA A 19 -10.77 12.63 0.79
N LEU A 20 -10.08 12.24 1.85
CA LEU A 20 -10.70 11.93 3.14
C LEU A 20 -11.35 13.18 3.74
N ARG A 21 -10.68 14.32 3.69
CA ARG A 21 -11.24 15.59 4.20
C ARG A 21 -12.49 16.01 3.45
N ARG A 22 -12.56 15.76 2.14
CA ARG A 22 -13.75 16.05 1.34
C ARG A 22 -14.99 15.28 1.81
N ILE A 23 -14.82 14.10 2.36
CA ILE A 23 -15.92 13.29 2.87
C ILE A 23 -16.08 13.44 4.38
N GLY A 24 -15.44 14.44 4.99
CA GLY A 24 -15.59 14.76 6.39
C GLY A 24 -14.74 13.93 7.34
N VAL A 25 -13.70 13.29 6.84
CA VAL A 25 -12.81 12.45 7.66
C VAL A 25 -11.46 13.14 7.80
N GLU A 26 -11.01 13.38 9.04
CA GLU A 26 -9.65 13.84 9.32
C GLU A 26 -8.78 12.64 9.63
N PRO A 27 -7.83 12.26 8.75
CA PRO A 27 -7.02 11.08 8.97
C PRO A 27 -5.89 11.31 9.96
N LEU A 28 -5.46 10.26 10.62
CA LEU A 28 -4.20 10.23 11.36
C LEU A 28 -3.12 9.64 10.46
N VAL A 29 -2.16 10.46 10.06
CA VAL A 29 -1.01 10.01 9.25
C VAL A 29 0.08 9.58 10.20
N THR A 30 0.44 8.30 10.19
CA THR A 30 1.36 7.76 11.21
C THR A 30 2.09 6.53 10.71
N ASP A 31 3.28 6.30 11.29
CA ASP A 31 4.03 5.06 11.17
C ASP A 31 4.13 4.31 12.50
N ASP A 32 3.45 4.81 13.52
CA ASP A 32 3.46 4.20 14.84
C ASP A 32 2.58 2.94 14.88
N ALA A 33 3.18 1.82 15.31
CA ALA A 33 2.51 0.53 15.33
C ALA A 33 1.25 0.55 16.21
N ALA A 34 1.32 1.17 17.39
CA ALA A 34 0.19 1.23 18.31
C ALA A 34 -0.95 2.07 17.75
N ALA A 35 -0.62 3.21 17.12
CA ALA A 35 -1.62 4.08 16.49
C ALA A 35 -2.31 3.37 15.32
N LEU A 36 -1.57 2.66 14.49
CA LEU A 36 -2.13 1.88 13.40
C LEU A 36 -3.05 0.77 13.90
N ALA A 37 -2.61 0.04 14.92
CA ALA A 37 -3.41 -1.05 15.49
C ALA A 37 -4.70 -0.53 16.16
N ALA A 38 -4.69 0.67 16.70
CA ALA A 38 -5.84 1.27 17.37
C ALA A 38 -6.86 1.90 16.43
N ALA A 39 -6.51 2.12 15.16
CA ALA A 39 -7.43 2.72 14.19
C ALA A 39 -8.56 1.77 13.82
N ASP A 40 -9.71 2.32 13.47
CA ASP A 40 -10.85 1.52 13.01
C ASP A 40 -10.61 0.94 11.62
N CYS A 41 -9.91 1.67 10.78
CA CYS A 41 -9.46 1.18 9.49
C CYS A 41 -8.17 1.90 9.08
N VAL A 42 -7.43 1.28 8.16
CA VAL A 42 -6.11 1.76 7.74
C VAL A 42 -6.08 1.86 6.23
N ILE A 43 -5.54 2.96 5.73
CA ILE A 43 -5.25 3.13 4.31
C ILE A 43 -3.75 2.97 4.11
N PHE A 44 -3.38 2.05 3.22
CA PHE A 44 -2.01 1.82 2.80
C PHE A 44 -1.83 2.41 1.40
N PRO A 45 -1.43 3.68 1.33
CA PRO A 45 -1.37 4.39 0.06
C PRO A 45 -0.03 4.21 -0.61
N GLY A 46 0.17 4.87 -1.72
CA GLY A 46 1.50 5.25 -2.12
C GLY A 46 1.71 5.21 -3.61
N GLN A 47 2.75 5.92 -3.99
CA GLN A 47 3.36 5.91 -5.31
C GLN A 47 4.82 5.56 -5.11
N GLY A 48 5.38 4.75 -5.95
CA GLY A 48 6.77 4.41 -5.82
C GLY A 48 7.11 3.11 -6.52
N GLU A 49 8.31 2.66 -6.26
CA GLU A 49 8.83 1.43 -6.84
C GLU A 49 8.85 0.34 -5.76
N ALA A 50 8.43 -0.86 -6.14
CA ALA A 50 8.25 -1.96 -5.20
C ALA A 50 9.52 -2.30 -4.41
N ALA A 51 10.68 -2.35 -5.06
CA ALA A 51 11.92 -2.73 -4.39
C ALA A 51 12.32 -1.74 -3.29
N ASN A 52 12.28 -0.45 -3.58
CA ASN A 52 12.64 0.59 -2.62
C ASN A 52 11.66 0.67 -1.46
N THR A 53 10.38 0.56 -1.74
CA THR A 53 9.36 0.62 -0.70
C THR A 53 9.41 -0.61 0.19
N MET A 54 9.62 -1.79 -0.37
CA MET A 54 9.77 -3.01 0.43
C MET A 54 11.02 -2.97 1.32
N ALA A 55 12.14 -2.44 0.81
CA ALA A 55 13.35 -2.27 1.63
C ALA A 55 13.07 -1.39 2.86
N TYR A 56 12.39 -0.27 2.66
CA TYR A 56 12.00 0.62 3.76
C TYR A 56 11.08 -0.09 4.76
N LEU A 57 10.07 -0.80 4.28
CA LEU A 57 9.12 -1.50 5.14
C LEU A 57 9.79 -2.58 5.99
N ARG A 58 10.78 -3.28 5.42
CA ARG A 58 11.55 -4.29 6.16
C ARG A 58 12.47 -3.65 7.20
N GLU A 59 13.21 -2.63 6.82
CA GLU A 59 14.17 -1.96 7.71
C GLU A 59 13.48 -1.27 8.89
N SER A 60 12.34 -0.66 8.66
CA SER A 60 11.57 0.03 9.69
C SER A 60 10.73 -0.90 10.57
N GLY A 61 10.53 -2.14 10.14
CA GLY A 61 9.61 -3.07 10.81
C GLY A 61 8.15 -2.82 10.49
N LEU A 62 7.85 -1.81 9.69
CA LEU A 62 6.48 -1.40 9.38
C LEU A 62 5.73 -2.46 8.57
N GLY A 63 6.44 -3.21 7.74
CA GLY A 63 5.84 -4.30 6.97
C GLY A 63 5.17 -5.35 7.85
N GLU A 64 5.80 -5.75 8.93
CA GLU A 64 5.23 -6.72 9.87
C GLU A 64 4.04 -6.13 10.63
N VAL A 65 4.08 -4.84 10.94
CA VAL A 65 2.94 -4.15 11.53
C VAL A 65 1.73 -4.21 10.62
N ILE A 66 1.91 -3.92 9.33
CA ILE A 66 0.82 -3.94 8.34
C ILE A 66 0.27 -5.35 8.17
N ARG A 67 1.14 -6.36 8.10
CA ARG A 67 0.71 -7.76 7.99
C ARG A 67 -0.12 -8.21 9.18
N GLY A 68 0.16 -7.68 10.35
CA GLY A 68 -0.53 -8.05 11.59
C GLY A 68 -1.84 -7.31 11.85
N LEU A 69 -2.20 -6.34 11.02
CA LEU A 69 -3.45 -5.59 11.19
C LEU A 69 -4.66 -6.50 10.98
N LYS A 70 -5.64 -6.38 11.86
CA LYS A 70 -6.86 -7.22 11.81
C LYS A 70 -8.10 -6.46 11.35
N GLN A 71 -8.07 -5.15 11.41
CA GLN A 71 -9.15 -4.28 10.92
C GLN A 71 -9.07 -4.13 9.40
N PRO A 72 -10.09 -3.56 8.77
CA PRO A 72 -10.07 -3.31 7.32
C PRO A 72 -8.88 -2.46 6.90
N VAL A 73 -8.20 -2.87 5.83
CA VAL A 73 -7.07 -2.17 5.23
C VAL A 73 -7.36 -1.97 3.75
N LEU A 74 -7.24 -0.73 3.29
CA LEU A 74 -7.39 -0.39 1.89
C LEU A 74 -6.01 -0.07 1.30
N GLY A 75 -5.54 -0.91 0.39
CA GLY A 75 -4.33 -0.65 -0.39
C GLY A 75 -4.63 0.12 -1.65
N ILE A 76 -3.89 1.18 -1.90
CA ILE A 76 -4.06 2.03 -3.08
C ILE A 76 -2.76 2.07 -3.86
N CYS A 77 -2.84 1.78 -5.17
CA CYS A 77 -1.70 1.83 -6.08
C CYS A 77 -0.56 0.91 -5.61
N ILE A 78 0.64 1.41 -5.35
CA ILE A 78 1.74 0.58 -4.84
C ILE A 78 1.39 -0.07 -3.50
N GLY A 79 0.59 0.57 -2.66
CA GLY A 79 0.13 -0.03 -1.41
C GLY A 79 -0.63 -1.33 -1.64
N GLN A 80 -1.52 -1.36 -2.62
CA GLN A 80 -2.24 -2.57 -2.99
C GLN A 80 -1.28 -3.64 -3.53
N GLN A 81 -0.33 -3.26 -4.36
CA GLN A 81 0.65 -4.18 -4.93
C GLN A 81 1.55 -4.80 -3.85
N LEU A 82 1.97 -4.01 -2.88
CA LEU A 82 2.82 -4.49 -1.79
C LEU A 82 2.12 -5.48 -0.86
N LEU A 83 0.80 -5.48 -0.81
CA LEU A 83 0.03 -6.49 -0.07
C LEU A 83 0.05 -7.86 -0.76
N CYS A 84 0.38 -7.92 -2.03
CA CYS A 84 0.49 -9.16 -2.79
C CYS A 84 1.76 -9.94 -2.41
N ALA A 85 1.92 -11.13 -2.97
CA ALA A 85 3.05 -12.01 -2.61
C ALA A 85 4.36 -11.56 -3.24
N HIS A 86 4.31 -11.10 -4.50
CA HIS A 86 5.50 -10.80 -5.29
C HIS A 86 5.15 -9.82 -6.41
N SER A 87 6.08 -8.93 -6.75
CA SER A 87 5.93 -8.02 -7.88
C SER A 87 7.00 -8.30 -8.93
N GLU A 88 6.60 -8.33 -10.20
CA GLU A 88 7.55 -8.37 -11.32
C GLU A 88 8.42 -7.11 -11.38
N GLU A 89 7.92 -5.99 -10.85
CA GLU A 89 8.70 -4.76 -10.78
C GLU A 89 9.90 -4.97 -9.87
N GLY A 90 11.08 -5.00 -10.46
CA GLY A 90 12.31 -5.26 -9.73
C GLY A 90 12.41 -6.65 -9.12
N ASP A 91 11.59 -7.61 -9.58
CA ASP A 91 11.58 -8.98 -9.05
C ASP A 91 11.54 -9.00 -7.52
N THR A 92 10.51 -8.38 -6.96
CA THR A 92 10.47 -8.02 -5.53
C THR A 92 9.49 -8.90 -4.75
N PRO A 93 9.94 -9.66 -3.73
CA PRO A 93 9.04 -10.26 -2.77
C PRO A 93 8.34 -9.16 -1.95
N CYS A 94 7.02 -9.26 -1.82
CA CYS A 94 6.20 -8.27 -1.12
C CYS A 94 5.67 -8.83 0.21
N LEU A 95 4.63 -8.20 0.78
CA LEU A 95 4.18 -8.55 2.12
C LEU A 95 3.46 -9.88 2.22
N GLY A 96 2.88 -10.36 1.12
CA GLY A 96 2.25 -11.68 1.08
C GLY A 96 0.96 -11.80 1.87
N VAL A 97 0.23 -10.71 2.06
CA VAL A 97 -1.12 -10.77 2.64
C VAL A 97 -2.06 -11.50 1.68
N PHE A 98 -1.90 -11.24 0.39
CA PHE A 98 -2.55 -11.99 -0.67
C PHE A 98 -1.52 -12.88 -1.37
N GLU A 99 -1.93 -14.07 -1.79
CA GLU A 99 -1.05 -15.00 -2.48
C GLU A 99 -0.79 -14.61 -3.95
N SER A 100 -1.55 -13.69 -4.48
CA SER A 100 -1.48 -13.27 -5.88
C SER A 100 -0.18 -12.54 -6.21
N PRO A 101 0.40 -12.76 -7.39
CA PRO A 101 1.52 -11.94 -7.87
C PRO A 101 1.03 -10.67 -8.53
N VAL A 102 1.92 -9.67 -8.60
CA VAL A 102 1.73 -8.46 -9.40
C VAL A 102 2.51 -8.64 -10.70
N LEU A 103 1.80 -8.66 -11.81
CA LEU A 103 2.38 -8.92 -13.13
C LEU A 103 2.25 -7.71 -14.02
N ARG A 104 3.26 -7.49 -14.85
CA ARG A 104 3.18 -6.47 -15.89
C ARG A 104 2.17 -6.93 -16.95
N PHE A 105 1.38 -6.01 -17.46
CA PHE A 105 0.51 -6.31 -18.59
C PHE A 105 1.35 -6.71 -19.79
N PRO A 106 0.92 -7.74 -20.58
CA PRO A 106 1.60 -8.05 -21.81
C PRO A 106 1.45 -6.89 -22.81
N SER A 107 2.45 -6.72 -23.69
CA SER A 107 2.40 -5.66 -24.69
C SER A 107 1.29 -5.86 -25.70
N THR A 108 0.84 -7.10 -25.87
CA THR A 108 -0.28 -7.47 -26.74
C THR A 108 -1.16 -8.49 -26.02
N CYS A 109 -2.44 -8.51 -26.39
CA CYS A 109 -3.39 -9.52 -25.94
C CYS A 109 -4.19 -10.04 -27.13
N ALA A 110 -5.13 -10.99 -26.92
CA ALA A 110 -5.96 -11.56 -27.98
C ALA A 110 -6.76 -10.49 -28.74
N GLU A 111 -7.04 -9.36 -28.12
CA GLU A 111 -7.83 -8.26 -28.68
C GLU A 111 -6.97 -7.16 -29.31
N GLY A 112 -5.65 -7.26 -29.20
CA GLY A 112 -4.74 -6.29 -29.76
C GLY A 112 -3.73 -5.76 -28.75
N ARG A 113 -3.21 -4.56 -29.00
CA ARG A 113 -2.16 -3.94 -28.20
C ARG A 113 -2.71 -3.36 -26.90
N VAL A 114 -2.09 -3.70 -25.77
CA VAL A 114 -2.44 -3.15 -24.47
C VAL A 114 -1.75 -1.80 -24.28
N LYS A 115 -2.53 -0.79 -23.91
CA LYS A 115 -1.98 0.51 -23.47
C LYS A 115 -1.63 0.45 -21.99
N ILE A 116 -0.47 0.94 -21.69
CA ILE A 116 0.00 1.03 -20.32
C ILE A 116 0.25 2.49 -19.96
#